data_35634e058cc7f12bae9a7d10ea91f268
#
_entry.id   35634e058cc7f12bae9a7d10ea91f268
#
_cell.length_a   1.000
_cell.length_b   1.000
_cell.length_c   1.000
_cell.angle_alpha   90.00
_cell.angle_beta   90.00
_cell.angle_gamma   90.00
#
_symmetry.space_group_name_H-M   'P 1'
#
loop_
_entity.id
_entity.type
_entity.pdbx_description
1 polymer ?
#
loop_
_entity_poly.entity_id
_entity_poly.type
_entity_poly.pdbx_seq_one_letter_code
_entity_poly.pdbx_strand_id
1 'polypeptide(L)'
;MGTVSPTGAAVLPDRSRRLAMALFFLWSTFGWNVVEGIVAITAGVRASSVALVGFGLDSFIEVTAAGVLIWRIRAGEESERAESRERFARRGIGVTFLTLAAYVLAQAAHAVVTASEPRESGLGLAL
;
A
#
# COMPACT_ATOMS: atom_id res chain seq x y z
N MET A 1 29.56 50.04 6.45
CA MET A 1 28.67 49.36 7.38
C MET A 1 27.50 48.85 6.57
N GLY A 2 27.68 47.63 5.99
CA GLY A 2 26.71 47.01 5.07
C GLY A 2 25.71 46.17 5.87
N THR A 3 24.44 46.55 5.81
CA THR A 3 23.33 45.77 6.37
C THR A 3 23.08 44.57 5.45
N VAL A 4 23.45 43.37 5.92
CA VAL A 4 23.09 42.12 5.27
C VAL A 4 21.59 41.91 5.50
N SER A 5 20.80 42.06 4.43
CA SER A 5 19.40 41.66 4.44
C SER A 5 19.30 40.13 4.61
N PRO A 6 18.47 39.63 5.51
CA PRO A 6 18.25 38.20 5.63
C PRO A 6 17.46 37.73 4.38
N THR A 7 18.19 37.13 3.48
CA THR A 7 17.66 36.48 2.28
C THR A 7 16.60 35.45 2.65
N GLY A 8 15.38 35.68 2.18
CA GLY A 8 14.36 34.70 1.83
C GLY A 8 14.31 33.40 2.64
N ALA A 9 13.80 33.46 3.87
CA ALA A 9 13.29 32.24 4.49
C ALA A 9 12.16 31.72 3.61
N ALA A 10 12.40 30.62 2.90
CA ALA A 10 11.37 29.90 2.18
C ALA A 10 10.26 29.62 3.20
N VAL A 11 9.09 30.19 3.01
CA VAL A 11 7.92 29.99 3.87
C VAL A 11 7.54 28.52 3.70
N LEU A 12 8.02 27.69 4.61
CA LEU A 12 7.62 26.28 4.64
C LEU A 12 6.09 26.26 4.81
N PRO A 13 5.37 25.52 3.98
CA PRO A 13 3.92 25.43 4.10
C PRO A 13 3.55 25.04 5.52
N ASP A 14 2.52 25.68 6.06
CA ASP A 14 2.03 25.48 7.42
C ASP A 14 1.84 23.96 7.70
N ARG A 15 2.23 23.54 8.90
CA ARG A 15 2.14 22.13 9.35
C ARG A 15 0.74 21.56 9.13
N SER A 16 -0.29 22.35 9.36
CA SER A 16 -1.70 21.96 9.14
C SER A 16 -1.98 21.63 7.67
N ARG A 17 -1.47 22.42 6.75
CA ARG A 17 -1.64 22.23 5.31
C ARG A 17 -0.93 20.95 4.82
N ARG A 18 0.28 20.70 5.32
CA ARG A 18 1.02 19.46 5.00
C ARG A 18 0.30 18.22 5.50
N LEU A 19 -0.22 18.26 6.72
CA LEU A 19 -1.01 17.17 7.29
C LEU A 19 -2.30 16.93 6.51
N ALA A 20 -3.01 17.99 6.13
CA ALA A 20 -4.22 17.87 5.32
C ALA A 20 -3.94 17.24 3.95
N MET A 21 -2.84 17.65 3.29
CA MET A 21 -2.41 17.06 2.02
C MET A 21 -2.02 15.59 2.19
N ALA A 22 -1.26 15.26 3.23
CA ALA A 22 -0.88 13.88 3.52
C ALA A 22 -2.11 12.99 3.75
N LEU A 23 -3.07 13.45 4.56
CA LEU A 23 -4.32 12.73 4.79
C LEU A 23 -5.15 12.59 3.52
N PHE A 24 -5.21 13.61 2.67
CA PHE A 24 -5.91 13.53 1.39
C PHE A 24 -5.32 12.44 0.49
N PHE A 25 -3.99 12.40 0.33
CA PHE A 25 -3.34 11.36 -0.45
C PHE A 25 -3.52 9.97 0.16
N LEU A 26 -3.41 9.83 1.48
CA LEU A 26 -3.62 8.56 2.16
C LEU A 26 -5.04 8.02 1.97
N TRP A 27 -6.06 8.88 2.09
CA TRP A 27 -7.45 8.48 1.86
C TRP A 27 -7.71 8.14 0.39
N SER A 28 -7.09 8.87 -0.54
CA SER A 28 -7.19 8.57 -1.98
C SER A 28 -6.55 7.22 -2.30
N THR A 29 -5.35 6.96 -1.79
CA THR A 29 -4.66 5.67 -1.94
C THR A 29 -5.46 4.54 -1.32
N PHE A 30 -5.98 4.74 -0.09
CA PHE A 30 -6.82 3.77 0.59
C PHE A 30 -8.05 3.39 -0.25
N GLY A 31 -8.81 4.40 -0.72
CA GLY A 31 -10.01 4.18 -1.51
C GLY A 31 -9.71 3.49 -2.84
N TRP A 32 -8.64 3.92 -3.53
CA TRP A 32 -8.21 3.32 -4.79
C TRP A 32 -7.83 1.85 -4.62
N ASN A 33 -6.99 1.53 -3.64
CA ASN A 33 -6.55 0.15 -3.39
C ASN A 33 -7.69 -0.78 -2.97
N VAL A 34 -8.72 -0.29 -2.28
CA VAL A 34 -9.93 -1.08 -1.98
C VAL A 34 -10.63 -1.49 -3.27
N VAL A 35 -10.85 -0.54 -4.18
CA VAL A 35 -11.51 -0.83 -5.47
C VAL A 35 -10.65 -1.77 -6.31
N GLU A 36 -9.37 -1.47 -6.44
CA GLU A 36 -8.40 -2.25 -7.20
C GLU A 36 -8.29 -3.69 -6.68
N GLY A 37 -8.19 -3.87 -5.37
CA GLY A 37 -8.13 -5.19 -4.74
C GLY A 37 -9.37 -6.04 -5.01
N ILE A 38 -10.57 -5.47 -4.90
CA ILE A 38 -11.83 -6.17 -5.19
C ILE A 38 -11.90 -6.57 -6.67
N VAL A 39 -11.58 -5.64 -7.57
CA VAL A 39 -11.61 -5.88 -9.02
C VAL A 39 -10.58 -6.94 -9.40
N ALA A 40 -9.35 -6.81 -8.93
CA ALA A 40 -8.25 -7.73 -9.25
C ALA A 40 -8.53 -9.15 -8.73
N ILE A 41 -8.98 -9.32 -7.49
CA ILE A 41 -9.32 -10.63 -6.94
C ILE A 41 -10.47 -11.25 -7.72
N THR A 42 -11.54 -10.49 -7.98
CA THR A 42 -12.70 -11.00 -8.72
C THR A 42 -12.32 -11.44 -10.12
N ALA A 43 -11.53 -10.63 -10.84
CA ALA A 43 -11.05 -10.96 -12.17
C ALA A 43 -10.05 -12.14 -12.13
N GLY A 44 -9.15 -12.17 -11.16
CA GLY A 44 -8.17 -13.22 -10.98
C GLY A 44 -8.79 -14.60 -10.72
N VAL A 45 -9.81 -14.66 -9.86
CA VAL A 45 -10.57 -15.88 -9.60
C VAL A 45 -11.27 -16.36 -10.87
N ARG A 46 -11.93 -15.47 -11.61
CA ARG A 46 -12.62 -15.81 -12.86
C ARG A 46 -11.68 -16.30 -13.98
N ALA A 47 -10.49 -15.69 -14.05
CA ALA A 47 -9.48 -16.04 -15.04
C ALA A 47 -8.56 -17.18 -14.59
N SER A 48 -8.72 -17.71 -13.37
CA SER A 48 -7.78 -18.66 -12.74
C SER A 48 -6.33 -18.12 -12.73
N SER A 49 -6.17 -16.80 -12.62
CA SER A 49 -4.89 -16.10 -12.62
C SER A 49 -4.41 -15.84 -11.19
N VAL A 50 -3.43 -16.63 -10.75
CA VAL A 50 -2.80 -16.46 -9.44
C VAL A 50 -2.10 -15.11 -9.31
N ALA A 51 -1.48 -14.64 -10.40
CA ALA A 51 -0.81 -13.34 -10.41
C ALA A 51 -1.79 -12.20 -10.14
N LEU A 52 -2.97 -12.24 -10.77
CA LEU A 52 -3.99 -11.20 -10.60
C LEU A 52 -4.64 -11.25 -9.19
N VAL A 53 -4.85 -12.47 -8.66
CA VAL A 53 -5.27 -12.63 -7.25
C VAL A 53 -4.20 -12.10 -6.30
N GLY A 54 -2.93 -12.41 -6.55
CA GLY A 54 -1.79 -11.91 -5.76
C GLY A 54 -1.72 -10.38 -5.77
N PHE A 55 -1.90 -9.76 -6.92
CA PHE A 55 -1.96 -8.31 -7.08
C PHE A 55 -3.12 -7.69 -6.25
N GLY A 56 -4.29 -8.30 -6.30
CA GLY A 56 -5.43 -7.83 -5.49
C GLY A 56 -5.22 -8.00 -3.98
N LEU A 57 -4.52 -9.05 -3.54
CA LEU A 57 -4.14 -9.22 -2.14
C LEU A 57 -3.11 -8.19 -1.70
N ASP A 58 -2.17 -7.82 -2.57
CA ASP A 58 -1.21 -6.75 -2.32
C ASP A 58 -1.90 -5.39 -2.09
N SER A 59 -2.91 -5.07 -2.90
CA SER A 59 -3.75 -3.88 -2.69
C SER A 59 -4.40 -3.85 -1.31
N PHE A 60 -4.83 -4.99 -0.75
CA PHE A 60 -5.35 -5.06 0.62
C PHE A 60 -4.27 -4.89 1.69
N ILE A 61 -3.03 -5.31 1.42
CA ILE A 61 -1.89 -5.04 2.31
C ILE A 61 -1.64 -3.53 2.37
N GLU A 62 -1.67 -2.84 1.22
CA GLU A 62 -1.52 -1.39 1.15
C GLU A 62 -2.66 -0.64 1.86
N VAL A 63 -3.91 -1.10 1.72
CA VAL A 63 -5.06 -0.60 2.50
C VAL A 63 -4.79 -0.68 3.99
N THR A 64 -4.27 -1.81 4.47
CA THR A 64 -3.93 -2.00 5.88
C THR A 64 -2.83 -1.04 6.31
N ALA A 65 -1.78 -0.89 5.51
CA ALA A 65 -0.67 0.03 5.78
C ALA A 65 -1.14 1.49 5.82
N ALA A 66 -1.95 1.92 4.85
CA ALA A 66 -2.53 3.25 4.81
C ALA A 66 -3.45 3.51 6.02
N GLY A 67 -4.27 2.53 6.40
CA GLY A 67 -5.14 2.58 7.57
C GLY A 67 -4.37 2.78 8.87
N VAL A 68 -3.27 2.04 9.07
CA VAL A 68 -2.38 2.19 10.23
C VAL A 68 -1.76 3.59 10.27
N LEU A 69 -1.34 4.11 9.13
CA LEU A 69 -0.72 5.44 9.05
C LEU A 69 -1.75 6.55 9.31
N ILE A 70 -2.96 6.45 8.75
CA ILE A 70 -4.07 7.38 9.04
C ILE A 70 -4.39 7.38 10.53
N TRP A 71 -4.49 6.18 11.13
CA TRP A 71 -4.75 6.05 12.56
C TRP A 71 -3.66 6.72 13.40
N ARG A 72 -2.38 6.51 13.06
CA ARG A 72 -1.24 7.13 13.75
C ARG A 72 -1.28 8.65 13.68
N ILE A 73 -1.52 9.21 12.48
CA ILE A 73 -1.60 10.67 12.29
C ILE A 73 -2.72 11.28 13.14
N ARG A 74 -3.84 10.57 13.29
CA ARG A 74 -4.98 11.03 14.09
C ARG A 74 -4.80 10.85 15.60
N ALA A 75 -4.04 9.84 16.02
CA ALA A 75 -3.81 9.55 17.43
C ALA A 75 -2.82 10.51 18.12
N GLY A 76 -2.09 11.35 17.33
CA GLY A 76 -1.04 12.22 17.84
C GLY A 76 0.26 11.47 18.19
N GLU A 77 1.37 12.22 18.20
CA GLU A 77 2.73 11.65 18.26
C GLU A 77 3.20 11.15 19.64
N GLU A 78 2.40 11.26 20.72
CA GLU A 78 2.96 11.23 22.08
C GLU A 78 2.70 9.95 22.90
N SER A 79 2.44 8.81 22.30
CA SER A 79 2.21 7.59 23.07
C SER A 79 3.22 6.51 22.73
N GLU A 80 4.05 6.08 23.71
CA GLU A 80 4.90 4.88 23.62
C GLU A 80 4.09 3.62 23.20
N ARG A 81 2.81 3.60 23.58
CA ARG A 81 1.87 2.56 23.15
C ARG A 81 1.57 2.62 21.65
N ALA A 82 1.59 3.82 21.04
CA ALA A 82 1.41 3.98 19.61
C ALA A 82 2.60 3.41 18.82
N GLU A 83 3.83 3.63 19.27
CA GLU A 83 5.03 3.06 18.66
C GLU A 83 5.07 1.54 18.73
N SER A 84 4.65 0.96 19.86
CA SER A 84 4.62 -0.49 20.02
C SER A 84 3.60 -1.14 19.07
N ARG A 85 2.40 -0.55 18.96
CA ARG A 85 1.35 -1.00 18.04
C ARG A 85 1.74 -0.85 16.58
N GLU A 86 2.43 0.23 16.24
CA GLU A 86 2.95 0.45 14.88
C GLU A 86 4.01 -0.59 14.50
N ARG A 87 4.94 -0.90 15.41
CA ARG A 87 5.93 -1.98 15.19
C ARG A 87 5.26 -3.32 14.98
N PHE A 88 4.23 -3.61 15.76
CA PHE A 88 3.46 -4.83 15.59
C PHE A 88 2.73 -4.87 14.25
N ALA A 89 2.05 -3.78 13.87
CA ALA A 89 1.37 -3.67 12.59
C ALA A 89 2.35 -3.80 11.41
N ARG A 90 3.50 -3.12 11.44
CA ARG A 90 4.54 -3.25 10.39
C ARG A 90 5.08 -4.67 10.27
N ARG A 91 5.30 -5.35 11.40
CA ARG A 91 5.73 -6.76 11.36
C ARG A 91 4.65 -7.66 10.77
N GLY A 92 3.40 -7.45 11.13
CA GLY A 92 2.26 -8.17 10.56
C GLY A 92 2.19 -7.99 9.04
N ILE A 93 2.23 -6.75 8.56
CA ILE A 93 2.27 -6.41 7.13
C ILE A 93 3.47 -7.09 6.44
N GLY A 94 4.66 -7.00 7.02
CA GLY A 94 5.87 -7.65 6.46
C GLY A 94 5.74 -9.17 6.36
N VAL A 95 5.19 -9.83 7.38
CA VAL A 95 4.94 -11.29 7.35
C VAL A 95 3.91 -11.64 6.27
N THR A 96 2.83 -10.88 6.16
CA THR A 96 1.81 -11.10 5.12
C THR A 96 2.41 -10.96 3.72
N PHE A 97 3.24 -9.94 3.52
CA PHE A 97 3.92 -9.71 2.25
C PHE A 97 4.87 -10.86 1.87
N LEU A 98 5.67 -11.34 2.82
CA LEU A 98 6.57 -12.48 2.61
C LEU A 98 5.80 -13.77 2.33
N THR A 99 4.69 -14.00 3.01
CA THR A 99 3.82 -15.16 2.78
C THR A 99 3.20 -15.12 1.40
N LEU A 100 2.71 -13.94 0.97
CA LEU A 100 2.16 -13.75 -0.36
C LEU A 100 3.24 -13.95 -1.44
N ALA A 101 4.43 -13.39 -1.26
CA ALA A 101 5.54 -13.57 -2.19
C ALA A 101 5.94 -15.04 -2.32
N ALA A 102 6.04 -15.77 -1.22
CA ALA A 102 6.33 -17.20 -1.23
C ALA A 102 5.24 -18.00 -1.94
N TYR A 103 3.96 -17.66 -1.70
CA TYR A 103 2.84 -18.29 -2.39
C TYR A 103 2.88 -18.07 -3.90
N VAL A 104 3.06 -16.81 -4.34
CA VAL A 104 3.12 -16.47 -5.77
C VAL A 104 4.31 -17.16 -6.45
N LEU A 105 5.48 -17.19 -5.80
CA LEU A 105 6.66 -17.89 -6.32
C LEU A 105 6.43 -19.39 -6.45
N ALA A 106 5.80 -20.02 -5.45
CA ALA A 106 5.48 -21.44 -5.50
C ALA A 106 4.51 -21.76 -6.64
N GLN A 107 3.49 -20.93 -6.83
CA GLN A 107 2.53 -21.09 -7.92
C GLN A 107 3.16 -20.83 -9.30
N ALA A 108 4.02 -19.83 -9.42
CA ALA A 108 4.75 -19.57 -10.66
C ALA A 108 5.69 -20.74 -11.02
N ALA A 109 6.43 -21.26 -10.04
CA ALA A 109 7.27 -22.45 -10.23
C ALA A 109 6.45 -23.67 -10.65
N HIS A 110 5.31 -23.91 -10.00
CA HIS A 110 4.41 -24.99 -10.35
C HIS A 110 3.87 -24.84 -11.79
N ALA A 111 3.44 -23.63 -12.18
CA ALA A 111 2.95 -23.35 -13.52
C ALA A 111 4.01 -23.60 -14.60
N VAL A 112 5.26 -23.22 -14.35
CA VAL A 112 6.38 -23.48 -15.26
C VAL A 112 6.66 -24.98 -15.40
N VAL A 113 6.65 -25.73 -14.30
CA VAL A 113 6.93 -27.18 -14.32
C VAL A 113 5.80 -27.97 -14.98
N THR A 114 4.55 -27.55 -14.80
CA THR A 114 3.38 -28.25 -15.35
C THR A 114 2.97 -27.76 -16.74
N ALA A 115 3.68 -26.75 -17.30
CA ALA A 115 3.36 -26.08 -18.57
C ALA A 115 1.88 -25.62 -18.65
N SER A 116 1.28 -25.29 -17.49
CA SER A 116 -0.09 -24.80 -17.42
C SER A 116 -0.10 -23.29 -17.73
N GLU A 117 -0.72 -22.92 -18.85
CA GLU A 117 -0.90 -21.52 -19.19
C GLU A 117 -2.09 -20.91 -18.42
N PRO A 118 -1.89 -19.74 -17.76
CA PRO A 118 -3.01 -19.02 -17.15
C PRO A 118 -3.96 -18.52 -18.23
N ARG A 119 -5.26 -18.55 -17.95
CA ARG A 119 -6.25 -17.96 -18.84
C ARG A 119 -6.05 -16.45 -18.89
N GLU A 120 -5.89 -15.92 -20.10
CA GLU A 120 -5.82 -14.49 -20.32
C GLU A 120 -7.15 -13.81 -19.89
N SER A 121 -7.05 -12.72 -19.13
CA SER A 121 -8.20 -11.87 -18.85
C SER A 121 -7.92 -10.48 -19.41
N GLY A 122 -8.92 -9.88 -20.08
CA GLY A 122 -8.80 -8.52 -20.59
C GLY A 122 -8.49 -7.48 -19.50
N LEU A 123 -8.88 -7.75 -18.25
CA LEU A 123 -8.53 -6.96 -17.09
C LEU A 123 -7.08 -7.17 -16.62
N GLY A 124 -6.53 -8.36 -16.75
CA GLY A 124 -5.14 -8.64 -16.41
C GLY A 124 -4.13 -7.99 -17.36
N LEU A 125 -4.57 -7.65 -18.59
CA LEU A 125 -3.76 -6.89 -19.55
C LEU A 125 -3.86 -5.38 -19.36
N ALA A 126 -4.88 -4.89 -18.62
CA ALA A 126 -5.15 -3.45 -18.42
C ALA A 126 -4.62 -2.92 -17.06
N LEU A 127 -4.29 -3.80 -16.13
CA LEU A 127 -3.73 -3.48 -14.80
C LEU A 127 -2.22 -3.66 -14.79
#